data_0e6192c0d0526f5124dd242e5b3ee8dc
#
_entry.id   0e6192c0d0526f5124dd242e5b3ee8dc
#
_cell.length_a   1.000
_cell.length_b   1.000
_cell.length_c   1.000
_cell.angle_alpha   90.00
_cell.angle_beta   90.00
_cell.angle_gamma   90.00
#
_symmetry.space_group_name_H-M   'P 1'
#
loop_
_entity.id
_entity.type
_entity.pdbx_description
1 polymer ?
#
loop_
_entity_poly.entity_id
_entity_poly.type
_entity_poly.pdbx_seq_one_letter_code
_entity_poly.pdbx_strand_id
1 'polypeptide(L)'
;MALSVASPAHAGVTRGDIEALAQAKSYLSFKAFSFKGLVGQLDSPYGGQFSVAEATYAAQHCGANWNAQAVRAAKEYLSISSFSLNGLISQLDSAYGDKFTVAQATYGARKAYK
;
A
#
# COMPACT_ATOMS: atom_id res chain seq x y z
N MET A 1 -20.58 19.16 21.87
CA MET A 1 -20.03 18.89 21.66
C MET A 1 -19.52 18.12 21.66
N ALA A 2 -18.99 17.67 21.54
CA ALA A 2 -18.44 16.96 21.53
C ALA A 2 -17.64 16.60 21.53
N LEU A 3 -17.18 16.39 21.51
CA LEU A 3 -16.52 15.97 21.46
C LEU A 3 -15.72 15.41 21.45
N SER A 4 -15.61 15.13 21.31
CA SER A 4 -14.96 14.61 21.21
C SER A 4 -14.20 14.18 21.27
N VAL A 5 -13.96 13.82 21.39
CA VAL A 5 -13.19 13.34 21.62
C VAL A 5 -12.55 12.70 21.18
N ALA A 6 -12.29 12.68 21.05
CA ALA A 6 -11.78 12.13 20.46
C ALA A 6 -11.05 11.15 20.17
N SER A 7 -11.29 10.53 19.41
CA SER A 7 -10.45 9.54 19.02
C SER A 7 -9.14 10.11 18.54
N PRO A 8 -8.03 9.50 18.90
CA PRO A 8 -6.73 10.09 18.63
C PRO A 8 -6.50 10.44 17.18
N ALA A 9 -6.53 9.47 16.30
CA ALA A 9 -6.16 9.75 14.93
C ALA A 9 -7.28 10.39 14.16
N HIS A 10 -8.51 9.86 14.37
CA HIS A 10 -9.65 10.29 13.56
C HIS A 10 -10.91 10.39 14.37
N ALA A 11 -11.09 11.51 15.00
CA ALA A 11 -12.37 11.82 15.61
C ALA A 11 -13.47 11.94 14.57
N GLY A 12 -13.12 12.25 13.34
CA GLY A 12 -14.02 12.30 12.21
C GLY A 12 -13.22 12.38 10.94
N VAL A 13 -13.89 12.24 9.82
CA VAL A 13 -13.21 12.31 8.52
C VAL A 13 -12.90 13.77 8.21
N THR A 14 -11.64 14.05 7.94
CA THR A 14 -11.17 15.40 7.64
C THR A 14 -11.06 15.59 6.14
N ARG A 15 -10.87 16.85 5.72
CA ARG A 15 -10.59 17.13 4.31
C ARG A 15 -9.32 16.43 3.86
N GLY A 16 -8.28 16.41 4.70
CA GLY A 16 -7.03 15.70 4.39
C GLY A 16 -7.26 14.21 4.20
N ASP A 17 -8.14 13.60 4.99
CA ASP A 17 -8.49 12.20 4.82
C ASP A 17 -9.12 11.94 3.45
N ILE A 18 -10.04 12.81 3.05
CA ILE A 18 -10.73 12.68 1.77
C ILE A 18 -9.73 12.81 0.61
N GLU A 19 -8.85 13.78 0.68
CA GLU A 19 -7.85 14.00 -0.36
C GLU A 19 -6.85 12.86 -0.42
N ALA A 20 -6.41 12.37 0.74
CA ALA A 20 -5.49 11.23 0.80
C ALA A 20 -6.12 9.98 0.20
N LEU A 21 -7.40 9.75 0.51
CA LEU A 21 -8.11 8.60 -0.04
C LEU A 21 -8.22 8.69 -1.57
N ALA A 22 -8.53 9.87 -2.09
CA ALA A 22 -8.59 10.06 -3.54
C ALA A 22 -7.22 9.81 -4.18
N GLN A 23 -6.17 10.28 -3.55
CA GLN A 23 -4.83 10.08 -4.07
C GLN A 23 -4.39 8.62 -4.00
N ALA A 24 -4.76 7.93 -2.91
CA ALA A 24 -4.49 6.49 -2.78
C ALA A 24 -5.10 5.71 -3.95
N LYS A 25 -6.35 5.99 -4.27
CA LYS A 25 -7.03 5.31 -5.39
C LYS A 25 -6.36 5.63 -6.72
N SER A 26 -5.90 6.86 -6.88
CA SER A 26 -5.17 7.26 -8.08
C SER A 26 -3.86 6.48 -8.22
N TYR A 27 -3.06 6.39 -7.15
CA TYR A 27 -1.83 5.60 -7.19
C TYR A 27 -2.10 4.14 -7.55
N LEU A 28 -3.11 3.54 -6.92
CA LEU A 28 -3.44 2.14 -7.16
C LEU A 28 -3.92 1.89 -8.59
N SER A 29 -4.40 2.92 -9.27
CA SER A 29 -4.90 2.75 -10.63
C SER A 29 -3.79 2.44 -11.63
N PHE A 30 -2.53 2.85 -11.33
CA PHE A 30 -1.45 2.61 -12.29
C PHE A 30 -0.25 1.87 -11.72
N LYS A 31 -0.24 1.57 -10.43
CA LYS A 31 0.88 0.84 -9.85
C LYS A 31 0.40 -0.01 -8.68
N ALA A 32 1.00 -1.18 -8.52
CA ALA A 32 0.72 -2.02 -7.35
C ALA A 32 1.43 -1.45 -6.13
N PHE A 33 0.75 -1.50 -4.98
CA PHE A 33 1.31 -1.08 -3.70
C PHE A 33 0.97 -2.08 -2.61
N SER A 34 1.87 -2.24 -1.66
CA SER A 34 1.52 -2.83 -0.37
C SER A 34 0.87 -1.76 0.50
N PHE A 35 0.24 -2.18 1.61
CA PHE A 35 -0.30 -1.24 2.58
C PHE A 35 0.77 -0.25 3.04
N LYS A 36 1.91 -0.77 3.51
CA LYS A 36 3.01 0.08 3.99
C LYS A 36 3.60 0.93 2.88
N GLY A 37 3.71 0.38 1.68
CA GLY A 37 4.21 1.13 0.54
C GLY A 37 3.30 2.29 0.19
N LEU A 38 1.98 2.07 0.22
CA LEU A 38 1.02 3.13 -0.07
C LEU A 38 1.06 4.22 0.99
N VAL A 39 1.08 3.84 2.28
CA VAL A 39 1.22 4.82 3.36
C VAL A 39 2.49 5.64 3.17
N GLY A 40 3.61 4.98 2.88
CA GLY A 40 4.88 5.67 2.68
C GLY A 40 4.86 6.63 1.50
N GLN A 41 4.17 6.26 0.42
CA GLN A 41 4.04 7.14 -0.74
C GLN A 41 3.18 8.36 -0.42
N LEU A 42 2.11 8.15 0.33
CA LEU A 42 1.18 9.24 0.66
C LEU A 42 1.79 10.22 1.65
N ASP A 43 2.58 9.74 2.61
CA ASP A 43 3.16 10.62 3.63
C ASP A 43 4.54 11.13 3.28
N SER A 44 5.09 10.73 2.15
CA SER A 44 6.42 11.16 1.74
C SER A 44 6.47 12.65 1.45
N PRO A 45 7.52 13.36 1.90
CA PRO A 45 7.70 14.76 1.52
C PRO A 45 7.94 14.93 0.02
N TYR A 46 8.32 13.85 -0.67
CA TYR A 46 8.50 13.87 -2.13
C TYR A 46 7.30 13.29 -2.87
N GLY A 47 6.29 12.84 -2.14
CA GLY A 47 5.07 12.27 -2.71
C GLY A 47 3.86 13.07 -2.30
N GLY A 48 2.93 12.43 -1.60
CA GLY A 48 1.65 13.04 -1.24
C GLY A 48 1.71 14.11 -0.17
N GLN A 49 2.71 14.07 0.69
CA GLN A 49 2.89 15.01 1.80
C GLN A 49 1.74 15.01 2.80
N PHE A 50 0.96 13.94 2.84
CA PHE A 50 -0.10 13.80 3.86
C PHE A 50 0.52 13.44 5.19
N SER A 51 -0.20 13.69 6.26
CA SER A 51 0.22 13.22 7.58
C SER A 51 0.16 11.70 7.63
N VAL A 52 0.88 11.10 8.58
CA VAL A 52 0.82 9.64 8.77
C VAL A 52 -0.61 9.20 9.04
N ALA A 53 -1.36 9.96 9.84
CA ALA A 53 -2.75 9.62 10.14
C ALA A 53 -3.64 9.64 8.89
N GLU A 54 -3.49 10.65 8.05
CA GLU A 54 -4.24 10.75 6.80
C GLU A 54 -3.87 9.63 5.83
N ALA A 55 -2.57 9.37 5.69
CA ALA A 55 -2.07 8.31 4.81
C ALA A 55 -2.58 6.94 5.26
N THR A 56 -2.54 6.68 6.56
CA THR A 56 -3.03 5.41 7.13
C THR A 56 -4.52 5.26 6.92
N TYR A 57 -5.28 6.33 7.16
CA TYR A 57 -6.72 6.34 6.89
C TYR A 57 -6.99 5.94 5.44
N ALA A 58 -6.29 6.57 4.51
CA ALA A 58 -6.48 6.30 3.10
C ALA A 58 -6.17 4.85 2.73
N ALA A 59 -5.07 4.32 3.24
CA ALA A 59 -4.71 2.93 2.98
C ALA A 59 -5.71 1.94 3.56
N GLN A 60 -6.31 2.28 4.71
CA GLN A 60 -7.32 1.44 5.36
C GLN A 60 -8.66 1.46 4.63
N HIS A 61 -8.98 2.54 3.93
CA HIS A 61 -10.32 2.76 3.37
C HIS A 61 -10.37 2.75 1.84
N CYS A 62 -9.25 2.53 1.16
CA CYS A 62 -9.22 2.56 -0.31
C CYS A 62 -9.82 1.31 -0.95
N GLY A 63 -10.16 0.31 -0.18
CA GLY A 63 -10.79 -0.91 -0.71
C GLY A 63 -9.83 -1.87 -1.39
N ALA A 64 -8.52 -1.69 -1.24
CA ALA A 64 -7.55 -2.56 -1.87
C ALA A 64 -7.56 -3.96 -1.24
N ASN A 65 -7.36 -4.96 -2.10
CA ASN A 65 -7.07 -6.31 -1.66
C ASN A 65 -5.55 -6.47 -1.72
N TRP A 66 -4.92 -6.52 -0.56
CA TRP A 66 -3.45 -6.49 -0.51
C TRP A 66 -2.81 -7.76 -1.07
N ASN A 67 -3.47 -8.90 -0.95
CA ASN A 67 -3.02 -10.12 -1.63
C ASN A 67 -3.06 -9.95 -3.14
N ALA A 68 -4.12 -9.35 -3.66
CA ALA A 68 -4.22 -9.08 -5.10
C ALA A 68 -3.18 -8.08 -5.56
N GLN A 69 -2.86 -7.09 -4.73
CA GLN A 69 -1.79 -6.15 -5.03
C GLN A 69 -0.43 -6.86 -5.09
N ALA A 70 -0.20 -7.82 -4.20
CA ALA A 70 1.03 -8.60 -4.23
C ALA A 70 1.14 -9.43 -5.51
N VAL A 71 0.04 -10.02 -5.97
CA VAL A 71 0.02 -10.74 -7.26
C VAL A 71 0.37 -9.80 -8.39
N ARG A 72 -0.26 -8.64 -8.42
CA ARG A 72 -0.01 -7.63 -9.44
C ARG A 72 1.46 -7.19 -9.46
N ALA A 73 2.02 -6.91 -8.28
CA ALA A 73 3.42 -6.51 -8.18
C ALA A 73 4.34 -7.62 -8.66
N ALA A 74 4.05 -8.87 -8.28
CA ALA A 74 4.85 -10.01 -8.71
C ALA A 74 4.86 -10.15 -10.22
N LYS A 75 3.69 -9.99 -10.85
CA LYS A 75 3.59 -10.05 -12.32
C LYS A 75 4.38 -8.93 -12.98
N GLU A 76 4.34 -7.73 -12.40
CA GLU A 76 5.11 -6.60 -12.91
C GLU A 76 6.60 -6.89 -12.87
N TYR A 77 7.11 -7.44 -11.76
CA TYR A 77 8.52 -7.80 -11.67
C TYR A 77 8.90 -8.86 -12.71
N LEU A 78 8.09 -9.89 -12.84
CA LEU A 78 8.37 -10.97 -13.79
C LEU A 78 8.34 -10.50 -15.25
N SER A 79 7.63 -9.42 -15.53
CA SER A 79 7.58 -8.87 -16.88
C SER A 79 8.85 -8.14 -17.26
N ILE A 80 9.67 -7.73 -16.30
CA ILE A 80 10.86 -6.93 -16.56
C ILE A 80 12.17 -7.64 -16.23
N SER A 81 12.11 -8.76 -15.50
CA SER A 81 13.32 -9.47 -15.11
C SER A 81 13.00 -10.90 -14.74
N SER A 82 14.06 -11.73 -14.67
CA SER A 82 13.94 -13.10 -14.20
C SER A 82 14.11 -13.14 -12.70
N PHE A 83 13.30 -13.96 -12.04
CA PHE A 83 13.37 -14.19 -10.60
C PHE A 83 13.16 -15.67 -10.31
N SER A 84 13.91 -16.18 -9.33
CA SER A 84 13.49 -17.42 -8.68
C SER A 84 12.26 -17.13 -7.85
N LEU A 85 11.51 -18.16 -7.47
CA LEU A 85 10.37 -17.98 -6.58
C LEU A 85 10.80 -17.31 -5.27
N ASN A 86 11.87 -17.81 -4.65
CA ASN A 86 12.35 -17.23 -3.40
C ASN A 86 12.85 -15.80 -3.59
N GLY A 87 13.52 -15.52 -4.70
CA GLY A 87 13.96 -14.16 -5.00
C GLY A 87 12.81 -13.21 -5.18
N LEU A 88 11.74 -13.66 -5.83
CA LEU A 88 10.55 -12.85 -6.02
C LEU A 88 9.87 -12.55 -4.68
N ILE A 89 9.73 -13.56 -3.82
CA ILE A 89 9.17 -13.36 -2.47
C ILE A 89 10.00 -12.33 -1.71
N SER A 90 11.34 -12.46 -1.75
CA SER A 90 12.23 -11.53 -1.05
C SER A 90 12.10 -10.11 -1.57
N GLN A 91 11.90 -9.95 -2.88
CA GLN A 91 11.69 -8.63 -3.46
C GLN A 91 10.39 -8.00 -2.96
N LEU A 92 9.33 -8.81 -2.90
CA LEU A 92 8.01 -8.31 -2.51
C LEU A 92 7.94 -7.95 -1.02
N ASP A 93 8.62 -8.71 -0.17
CA ASP A 93 8.56 -8.44 1.28
C ASP A 93 9.71 -7.57 1.79
N SER A 94 10.54 -7.05 0.90
CA SER A 94 11.69 -6.25 1.28
C SER A 94 11.28 -4.99 2.04
N ALA A 95 11.94 -4.72 3.16
CA ALA A 95 11.73 -3.50 3.92
C ALA A 95 12.19 -2.26 3.13
N TYR A 96 13.06 -2.44 2.17
CA TYR A 96 13.56 -1.36 1.32
C TYR A 96 12.88 -1.30 -0.04
N GLY A 97 11.96 -2.21 -0.28
CA GLY A 97 11.22 -2.31 -1.53
C GLY A 97 9.73 -2.20 -1.31
N ASP A 98 9.01 -3.25 -1.68
CA ASP A 98 7.54 -3.21 -1.71
C ASP A 98 6.88 -3.32 -0.36
N LYS A 99 7.54 -3.91 0.62
CA LYS A 99 7.07 -3.96 1.99
C LYS A 99 5.77 -4.74 2.20
N PHE A 100 5.46 -5.69 1.32
CA PHE A 100 4.36 -6.62 1.58
C PHE A 100 4.69 -7.47 2.80
N THR A 101 3.68 -7.98 3.48
CA THR A 101 3.94 -8.96 4.53
C THR A 101 4.48 -10.23 3.89
N VAL A 102 5.15 -11.08 4.69
CA VAL A 102 5.67 -12.35 4.20
C VAL A 102 4.53 -13.19 3.62
N ALA A 103 3.38 -13.23 4.29
CA ALA A 103 2.23 -13.99 3.82
C ALA A 103 1.72 -13.46 2.47
N GLN A 104 1.62 -12.14 2.33
CA GLN A 104 1.17 -11.52 1.07
C GLN A 104 2.19 -11.75 -0.05
N ALA A 105 3.48 -11.59 0.25
CA ALA A 105 4.54 -11.80 -0.72
C ALA A 105 4.55 -13.24 -1.22
N THR A 106 4.41 -14.19 -0.31
CA THR A 106 4.38 -15.61 -0.66
C THR A 106 3.18 -15.93 -1.53
N TYR A 107 2.01 -15.44 -1.14
CA TYR A 107 0.79 -15.62 -1.91
C TYR A 107 0.94 -15.03 -3.32
N GLY A 108 1.38 -13.78 -3.38
CA GLY A 108 1.50 -13.07 -4.66
C GLY A 108 2.49 -13.72 -5.60
N ALA A 109 3.67 -14.06 -5.07
CA ALA A 109 4.70 -14.68 -5.88
C ALA A 109 4.25 -16.03 -6.42
N ARG A 110 3.63 -16.87 -5.57
CA ARG A 110 3.18 -18.19 -6.01
C ARG A 110 2.08 -18.12 -7.06
N LYS A 111 1.17 -17.18 -6.91
CA LYS A 111 0.11 -16.98 -7.91
C LYS A 111 0.68 -16.53 -9.25
N ALA A 112 1.62 -15.59 -9.22
CA ALA A 112 2.19 -15.03 -10.43
C ALA A 112 3.16 -15.99 -11.12
N TYR A 113 3.77 -16.87 -10.37
CA TYR A 113 4.88 -17.71 -10.83
C TYR A 113 4.43 -18.89 -11.71
N LYS A 114 3.17 -19.10 -11.82
CA LYS A 114 2.63 -20.23 -12.60
C LYS A 114 2.85 -20.10 -14.09
#